data_fbd043556817e061eb38fdb6e54ab954
#
_entry.id   fbd043556817e061eb38fdb6e54ab954
#
_cell.length_a   1.000
_cell.length_b   1.000
_cell.length_c   1.000
_cell.angle_alpha   90.00
_cell.angle_beta   90.00
_cell.angle_gamma   90.00
#
_symmetry.space_group_name_H-M   'P 1'
#
loop_
_entity.id
_entity.type
_entity.pdbx_description
1 polymer ?
#
loop_
_entity_poly.entity_id
_entity_poly.type
_entity_poly.pdbx_seq_one_letter_code
_entity_poly.pdbx_strand_id
1 'polypeptide(L)'
;MKLTVLSKEEIEKIHHTTLKVLNEIGVAVRNKHALELLKRHGFKLDGRGDVVRFPKEEIEKTINAFSNDIDIYDREGNLALKLGRNKVYFGPGGGAPNLLDLQGNRRPSTKEDVAKVAKICDALPNMDFVMSDITAQDQPLKVQDLHELEAMILNTSKPLVPVCLGNGHFADTVYRIHQAVHPGDAGVGKPFIILYFQPSSPLQLDKEPLSRLLKAVEFNIPLIISGAMTAGGTAPVTIAGALVTGNAEVLAAMTIARLVNEKARIIYGVGGVAMDLYTGNFCYGSPELGFLSGVAVGEIAEYYDFATWGRGACSDAKVLDAQFGSEVFMNAIIPALGGVNLIHDAGRIDFGKSGCLEALVLADEIIDACRRVIRGFKVDEEHLAFEAIKEIGVGGTFLSSRHTLKNYKEELWAPKLFTRLDFTAWINSDKKDIEQRAHDRVEKILKEHRPKEVDRDLQEEIHRIVMEGERAVLSAS
;
A
#
# COMPACT_ATOMS: atom_id res chain seq x y z
N MET A 1 16.37 -10.14 -7.90
CA MET A 1 16.59 -9.12 -8.97
C MET A 1 16.35 -7.76 -8.35
N LYS A 2 17.14 -6.73 -8.67
CA LYS A 2 16.99 -5.37 -8.11
C LYS A 2 17.14 -4.34 -9.24
N LEU A 3 16.26 -3.35 -9.26
CA LEU A 3 16.36 -2.15 -10.08
C LEU A 3 16.96 -1.04 -9.23
N THR A 4 17.92 -0.29 -9.79
CA THR A 4 18.55 0.89 -9.16
C THR A 4 18.52 2.05 -10.13
N VAL A 5 18.20 3.25 -9.64
CA VAL A 5 18.12 4.49 -10.42
C VAL A 5 18.93 5.62 -9.78
N LEU A 6 19.34 5.48 -8.52
CA LEU A 6 20.13 6.44 -7.78
C LEU A 6 21.48 5.82 -7.37
N SER A 7 22.55 6.53 -7.56
CA SER A 7 23.83 6.24 -6.92
C SER A 7 23.79 6.63 -5.43
N LYS A 8 24.69 6.07 -4.63
CA LYS A 8 24.82 6.43 -3.22
C LYS A 8 25.02 7.93 -3.01
N GLU A 9 25.83 8.57 -3.87
CA GLU A 9 26.10 10.01 -3.83
C GLU A 9 24.84 10.84 -4.12
N GLU A 10 23.96 10.39 -5.02
CA GLU A 10 22.70 11.05 -5.31
C GLU A 10 21.73 10.92 -4.15
N ILE A 11 21.66 9.76 -3.50
CA ILE A 11 20.85 9.57 -2.28
C ILE A 11 21.35 10.49 -1.17
N GLU A 12 22.67 10.59 -0.96
CA GLU A 12 23.28 11.49 0.01
C GLU A 12 22.96 12.97 -0.29
N LYS A 13 22.93 13.39 -1.55
CA LYS A 13 22.51 14.74 -1.96
C LYS A 13 21.04 15.01 -1.62
N ILE A 14 20.14 14.06 -1.89
CA ILE A 14 18.72 14.14 -1.50
C ILE A 14 18.61 14.26 0.02
N HIS A 15 19.29 13.40 0.77
CA HIS A 15 19.31 13.43 2.24
C HIS A 15 19.80 14.77 2.79
N HIS A 16 20.95 15.25 2.36
CA HIS A 16 21.51 16.54 2.82
C HIS A 16 20.59 17.71 2.49
N THR A 17 19.96 17.70 1.30
CA THR A 17 19.01 18.75 0.93
C THR A 17 17.74 18.67 1.79
N THR A 18 17.27 17.47 2.10
CA THR A 18 16.16 17.25 3.04
C THR A 18 16.47 17.84 4.43
N LEU A 19 17.67 17.55 4.97
CA LEU A 19 18.11 18.12 6.24
C LEU A 19 18.18 19.65 6.21
N LYS A 20 18.61 20.22 5.08
CA LYS A 20 18.63 21.68 4.88
C LYS A 20 17.22 22.26 4.88
N VAL A 21 16.28 21.64 4.17
CA VAL A 21 14.85 22.05 4.18
C VAL A 21 14.29 22.02 5.61
N LEU A 22 14.51 20.95 6.34
CA LEU A 22 14.03 20.77 7.71
C LEU A 22 14.62 21.79 8.70
N ASN A 23 15.90 22.12 8.56
CA ASN A 23 16.60 23.03 9.47
C ASN A 23 16.39 24.52 9.13
N GLU A 24 16.36 24.89 7.84
CA GLU A 24 16.30 26.29 7.42
C GLU A 24 14.87 26.76 7.15
N ILE A 25 14.01 25.92 6.56
CA ILE A 25 12.61 26.25 6.25
C ILE A 25 11.71 25.74 7.37
N GLY A 26 11.79 24.44 7.73
CA GLY A 26 10.96 23.79 8.72
C GLY A 26 9.66 23.25 8.16
N VAL A 27 8.78 22.76 9.03
CA VAL A 27 7.49 22.16 8.73
C VAL A 27 6.42 22.77 9.62
N ALA A 28 5.27 23.14 9.05
CA ALA A 28 4.13 23.63 9.82
C ALA A 28 3.47 22.48 10.59
N VAL A 29 3.36 22.59 11.92
CA VAL A 29 2.78 21.59 12.82
C VAL A 29 1.52 22.18 13.42
N ARG A 30 0.34 21.73 12.98
CA ARG A 30 -0.95 22.33 13.34
C ARG A 30 -1.69 21.61 14.48
N ASN A 31 -0.96 20.87 15.29
CA ASN A 31 -1.50 20.18 16.46
C ASN A 31 -0.85 20.69 17.74
N LYS A 32 -1.65 21.22 18.67
CA LYS A 32 -1.16 21.81 19.94
C LYS A 32 -0.34 20.84 20.77
N HIS A 33 -0.78 19.59 20.87
CA HIS A 33 -0.10 18.57 21.66
C HIS A 33 1.28 18.22 21.08
N ALA A 34 1.36 18.07 19.75
CA ALA A 34 2.63 17.86 19.05
C ALA A 34 3.56 19.08 19.21
N LEU A 35 3.04 20.31 19.14
CA LEU A 35 3.83 21.52 19.35
C LEU A 35 4.39 21.60 20.78
N GLU A 36 3.60 21.27 21.78
CA GLU A 36 4.05 21.23 23.18
C GLU A 36 5.09 20.14 23.42
N LEU A 37 4.93 18.98 22.77
CA LEU A 37 5.92 17.90 22.79
C LEU A 37 7.25 18.38 22.20
N LEU A 38 7.23 18.98 21.01
CA LEU A 38 8.42 19.51 20.35
C LEU A 38 9.10 20.61 21.18
N LYS A 39 8.33 21.56 21.75
CA LYS A 39 8.87 22.59 22.64
C LYS A 39 9.58 22.00 23.86
N ARG A 40 9.00 21.01 24.52
CA ARG A 40 9.63 20.30 25.67
C ARG A 40 10.94 19.64 25.31
N HIS A 41 11.12 19.22 24.05
CA HIS A 41 12.36 18.64 23.55
C HIS A 41 13.31 19.67 22.91
N GLY A 42 13.05 20.97 23.09
CA GLY A 42 13.96 22.05 22.67
C GLY A 42 13.90 22.43 21.19
N PHE A 43 12.89 22.00 20.45
CA PHE A 43 12.72 22.43 19.05
C PHE A 43 12.34 23.90 18.97
N LYS A 44 12.95 24.61 18.00
CA LYS A 44 12.69 26.03 17.77
C LYS A 44 11.48 26.23 16.85
N LEU A 45 10.58 27.11 17.26
CA LEU A 45 9.44 27.56 16.48
C LEU A 45 9.74 28.91 15.86
N ASP A 46 9.12 29.18 14.71
CA ASP A 46 9.16 30.50 14.07
C ASP A 46 8.33 31.57 14.85
N GLY A 47 8.34 32.82 14.35
CA GLY A 47 7.60 33.91 14.99
C GLY A 47 6.07 33.77 14.94
N ARG A 48 5.51 32.89 14.08
CA ARG A 48 4.07 32.58 14.05
C ARG A 48 3.70 31.50 15.05
N GLY A 49 4.68 30.69 15.47
CA GLY A 49 4.51 29.69 16.53
C GLY A 49 3.99 28.32 16.05
N ASP A 50 3.90 28.08 14.74
CA ASP A 50 3.44 26.82 14.17
C ASP A 50 4.45 26.17 13.20
N VAL A 51 5.44 26.90 12.70
CA VAL A 51 6.52 26.32 11.89
C VAL A 51 7.68 25.90 12.79
N VAL A 52 7.99 24.60 12.78
CA VAL A 52 9.04 23.98 13.58
C VAL A 52 10.24 23.69 12.71
N ARG A 53 11.43 24.06 13.17
CA ARG A 53 12.70 23.70 12.56
C ARG A 53 13.24 22.45 13.24
N PHE A 54 13.64 21.47 12.42
CA PHE A 54 14.15 20.18 12.88
C PHE A 54 15.67 20.13 12.70
N PRO A 55 16.44 20.16 13.80
CA PRO A 55 17.90 20.06 13.73
C PRO A 55 18.36 18.74 13.13
N LYS A 56 19.46 18.76 12.42
CA LYS A 56 20.07 17.56 11.80
C LYS A 56 20.24 16.42 12.80
N GLU A 57 20.73 16.72 13.98
CA GLU A 57 21.02 15.74 15.03
C GLU A 57 19.75 14.99 15.48
N GLU A 58 18.60 15.67 15.50
CA GLU A 58 17.32 15.05 15.88
C GLU A 58 16.76 14.18 14.76
N ILE A 59 16.97 14.55 13.49
CA ILE A 59 16.62 13.72 12.34
C ILE A 59 17.49 12.46 12.28
N GLU A 60 18.79 12.57 12.49
CA GLU A 60 19.70 11.42 12.55
C GLU A 60 19.32 10.44 13.70
N LYS A 61 18.96 10.97 14.88
CA LYS A 61 18.41 10.14 15.96
C LYS A 61 17.12 9.42 15.52
N THR A 62 16.25 10.08 14.76
CA THR A 62 15.02 9.50 14.27
C THR A 62 15.28 8.37 13.27
N ILE A 63 16.21 8.57 12.35
CA ILE A 63 16.63 7.54 11.39
C ILE A 63 17.17 6.31 12.12
N ASN A 64 17.96 6.49 13.16
CA ASN A 64 18.56 5.39 13.90
C ASN A 64 17.63 4.71 14.94
N ALA A 65 16.44 5.27 15.19
CA ALA A 65 15.51 4.75 16.20
C ALA A 65 14.63 3.61 15.70
N PHE A 66 14.27 3.63 14.41
CA PHE A 66 13.28 2.69 13.86
C PHE A 66 13.95 1.55 13.10
N SER A 67 13.29 0.39 13.09
CA SER A 67 13.76 -0.83 12.42
C SER A 67 12.95 -1.12 11.18
N ASN A 68 13.57 -1.78 10.20
CA ASN A 68 12.88 -2.32 9.02
C ASN A 68 12.20 -3.68 9.28
N ASP A 69 12.48 -4.34 10.40
CA ASP A 69 11.92 -5.66 10.75
C ASP A 69 10.61 -5.49 11.51
N ILE A 70 9.50 -5.56 10.78
CA ILE A 70 8.14 -5.38 11.33
C ILE A 70 7.30 -6.58 10.93
N ASP A 71 6.79 -7.30 11.93
CA ASP A 71 5.87 -8.41 11.76
C ASP A 71 4.42 -7.89 11.81
N ILE A 72 3.63 -8.28 10.81
CA ILE A 72 2.19 -8.02 10.71
C ILE A 72 1.46 -9.37 10.61
N TYR A 73 0.38 -9.48 11.34
CA TYR A 73 -0.37 -10.71 11.49
C TYR A 73 -1.69 -10.64 10.72
N ASP A 74 -2.31 -11.78 10.49
CA ASP A 74 -3.70 -11.84 10.06
C ASP A 74 -4.64 -11.68 11.27
N ARG A 75 -5.94 -11.55 11.01
CA ARG A 75 -6.96 -11.44 12.06
C ARG A 75 -6.93 -12.63 13.05
N GLU A 76 -6.45 -13.78 12.63
CA GLU A 76 -6.37 -15.00 13.43
C GLU A 76 -5.07 -15.08 14.27
N GLY A 77 -4.19 -14.10 14.15
CA GLY A 77 -2.93 -14.04 14.87
C GLY A 77 -1.80 -14.89 14.28
N ASN A 78 -1.91 -15.32 13.01
CA ASN A 78 -0.81 -15.94 12.28
C ASN A 78 0.05 -14.86 11.62
N LEU A 79 1.36 -15.08 11.55
CA LEU A 79 2.27 -14.16 10.84
C LEU A 79 1.91 -14.13 9.35
N ALA A 80 1.45 -12.97 8.86
CA ALA A 80 1.04 -12.78 7.47
C ALA A 80 2.11 -12.05 6.65
N LEU A 81 2.65 -10.94 7.16
CA LEU A 81 3.67 -10.16 6.48
C LEU A 81 4.87 -9.98 7.41
N LYS A 82 6.05 -10.24 6.88
CA LYS A 82 7.31 -9.91 7.53
C LYS A 82 8.00 -8.86 6.69
N LEU A 83 7.94 -7.61 7.12
CA LEU A 83 8.58 -6.51 6.40
C LEU A 83 10.09 -6.60 6.57
N GLY A 84 10.84 -5.94 5.71
CA GLY A 84 12.29 -5.96 5.71
C GLY A 84 12.87 -6.14 4.32
N ARG A 85 14.19 -6.31 4.22
CA ARG A 85 14.89 -6.39 2.93
C ARG A 85 14.37 -7.53 2.05
N ASN A 86 14.18 -7.22 0.77
CA ASN A 86 13.76 -8.19 -0.26
C ASN A 86 12.36 -8.82 -0.06
N LYS A 87 11.49 -8.19 0.70
CA LYS A 87 10.10 -8.61 0.89
C LYS A 87 9.17 -7.64 0.16
N VAL A 88 8.28 -8.17 -0.67
CA VAL A 88 7.35 -7.40 -1.49
C VAL A 88 5.95 -7.98 -1.37
N TYR A 89 5.01 -7.13 -1.00
CA TYR A 89 3.61 -7.47 -0.79
C TYR A 89 2.72 -6.46 -1.53
N PHE A 90 1.60 -6.93 -2.06
CA PHE A 90 0.65 -6.11 -2.80
C PHE A 90 -0.72 -6.08 -2.14
N GLY A 91 -1.42 -4.97 -2.31
CA GLY A 91 -2.80 -4.81 -1.89
C GLY A 91 -3.53 -3.75 -2.69
N PRO A 92 -4.86 -3.72 -2.63
CA PRO A 92 -5.67 -2.67 -3.23
C PRO A 92 -5.46 -1.36 -2.46
N GLY A 93 -6.16 -0.34 -2.83
CA GLY A 93 -6.32 0.76 -1.90
C GLY A 93 -6.44 2.13 -2.49
N GLY A 94 -6.66 3.05 -1.58
CA GLY A 94 -6.61 4.46 -1.77
C GLY A 94 -7.92 5.24 -1.59
N GLY A 95 -9.05 4.62 -1.22
CA GLY A 95 -10.28 5.31 -0.85
C GLY A 95 -10.97 6.04 -2.02
N ALA A 96 -11.20 5.36 -3.15
CA ALA A 96 -11.93 5.94 -4.27
C ALA A 96 -13.41 6.17 -3.93
N PRO A 97 -14.00 7.34 -4.28
CA PRO A 97 -15.40 7.64 -3.94
C PRO A 97 -16.42 6.93 -4.83
N ASN A 98 -15.99 6.28 -5.90
CA ASN A 98 -16.89 5.68 -6.88
C ASN A 98 -16.53 4.24 -7.18
N LEU A 99 -17.52 3.48 -7.66
CA LEU A 99 -17.37 2.19 -8.31
C LEU A 99 -17.73 2.33 -9.79
N LEU A 100 -16.88 1.76 -10.65
CA LEU A 100 -17.06 1.72 -12.10
C LEU A 100 -17.33 0.27 -12.51
N ASP A 101 -18.37 0.06 -13.34
CA ASP A 101 -18.64 -1.23 -13.96
C ASP A 101 -18.03 -1.34 -15.38
N LEU A 102 -18.07 -2.55 -15.97
CA LEU A 102 -17.56 -2.80 -17.33
C LEU A 102 -18.34 -2.07 -18.43
N GLN A 103 -19.54 -1.59 -18.16
CA GLN A 103 -20.33 -0.81 -19.10
C GLN A 103 -19.98 0.68 -19.06
N GLY A 104 -19.04 1.08 -18.19
CA GLY A 104 -18.63 2.47 -18.01
C GLY A 104 -19.56 3.29 -17.12
N ASN A 105 -20.51 2.66 -16.42
CA ASN A 105 -21.36 3.37 -15.47
C ASN A 105 -20.61 3.58 -14.16
N ARG A 106 -20.51 4.84 -13.74
CA ARG A 106 -19.89 5.26 -12.50
C ARG A 106 -20.93 5.69 -11.49
N ARG A 107 -20.88 5.12 -10.30
CA ARG A 107 -21.76 5.48 -9.19
C ARG A 107 -20.97 5.65 -7.88
N PRO A 108 -21.49 6.41 -6.90
CA PRO A 108 -20.94 6.39 -5.55
C PRO A 108 -20.89 4.96 -5.00
N SER A 109 -19.79 4.63 -4.33
CA SER A 109 -19.61 3.34 -3.67
C SER A 109 -20.32 3.31 -2.32
N THR A 110 -20.64 2.11 -1.83
CA THR A 110 -21.37 1.87 -0.59
C THR A 110 -20.58 0.98 0.36
N LYS A 111 -21.00 0.90 1.64
CA LYS A 111 -20.44 -0.03 2.62
C LYS A 111 -20.51 -1.50 2.12
N GLU A 112 -21.59 -1.87 1.42
CA GLU A 112 -21.71 -3.20 0.81
C GLU A 112 -20.65 -3.44 -0.27
N ASP A 113 -20.34 -2.42 -1.07
CA ASP A 113 -19.26 -2.52 -2.07
C ASP A 113 -17.89 -2.70 -1.41
N VAL A 114 -17.61 -2.02 -0.30
CA VAL A 114 -16.39 -2.24 0.51
C VAL A 114 -16.31 -3.70 0.97
N ALA A 115 -17.41 -4.28 1.44
CA ALA A 115 -17.47 -5.69 1.81
C ALA A 115 -17.18 -6.62 0.63
N LYS A 116 -17.72 -6.33 -0.58
CA LYS A 116 -17.43 -7.09 -1.81
C LYS A 116 -15.95 -7.02 -2.19
N VAL A 117 -15.35 -5.82 -2.16
CA VAL A 117 -13.92 -5.63 -2.42
C VAL A 117 -13.08 -6.44 -1.44
N ALA A 118 -13.37 -6.35 -0.13
CA ALA A 118 -12.64 -7.10 0.88
C ALA A 118 -12.72 -8.63 0.63
N LYS A 119 -13.90 -9.14 0.31
CA LYS A 119 -14.14 -10.55 -0.02
C LYS A 119 -13.40 -10.99 -1.29
N ILE A 120 -13.36 -10.15 -2.32
CA ILE A 120 -12.61 -10.43 -3.55
C ILE A 120 -11.11 -10.49 -3.23
N CYS A 121 -10.59 -9.49 -2.53
CA CYS A 121 -9.17 -9.47 -2.13
C CYS A 121 -8.79 -10.63 -1.21
N ASP A 122 -9.72 -11.10 -0.36
CA ASP A 122 -9.51 -12.32 0.46
C ASP A 122 -9.28 -13.56 -0.42
N ALA A 123 -10.02 -13.70 -1.51
CA ALA A 123 -9.93 -14.79 -2.47
C ALA A 123 -8.71 -14.71 -3.41
N LEU A 124 -8.16 -13.52 -3.63
CA LEU A 124 -7.07 -13.28 -4.57
C LEU A 124 -5.70 -13.57 -3.93
N PRO A 125 -4.89 -14.50 -4.48
CA PRO A 125 -3.66 -14.97 -3.84
C PRO A 125 -2.53 -13.93 -3.84
N ASN A 126 -2.57 -12.95 -4.73
CA ASN A 126 -1.53 -11.92 -4.83
C ASN A 126 -1.91 -10.60 -4.14
N MET A 127 -3.07 -10.51 -3.52
CA MET A 127 -3.44 -9.45 -2.59
C MET A 127 -3.05 -9.90 -1.18
N ASP A 128 -1.90 -9.43 -0.66
CA ASP A 128 -1.35 -9.87 0.62
C ASP A 128 -1.98 -9.16 1.83
N PHE A 129 -2.51 -7.96 1.61
CA PHE A 129 -3.25 -7.16 2.58
C PHE A 129 -4.45 -6.50 1.90
N VAL A 130 -5.40 -6.00 2.70
CA VAL A 130 -6.58 -5.29 2.19
C VAL A 130 -6.57 -3.86 2.72
N MET A 131 -6.57 -2.90 1.80
CA MET A 131 -6.76 -1.48 2.11
C MET A 131 -8.15 -1.05 1.68
N SER A 132 -8.71 0.03 2.26
CA SER A 132 -9.95 0.63 1.78
C SER A 132 -9.76 1.10 0.34
N ASP A 133 -10.16 0.27 -0.65
CA ASP A 133 -10.06 0.61 -2.07
C ASP A 133 -11.08 1.67 -2.47
N ILE A 134 -12.27 1.53 -1.96
CA ILE A 134 -13.41 2.45 -2.14
C ILE A 134 -13.98 2.89 -0.80
N THR A 135 -14.71 4.01 -0.81
CA THR A 135 -15.29 4.59 0.40
C THR A 135 -16.79 4.32 0.53
N ALA A 136 -17.29 4.23 1.76
CA ALA A 136 -18.71 4.00 2.05
C ALA A 136 -19.53 5.30 1.97
N GLN A 137 -19.84 5.77 0.73
CA GLN A 137 -20.52 7.05 0.49
C GLN A 137 -21.96 7.10 1.02
N ASP A 138 -22.54 5.96 1.37
CA ASP A 138 -23.85 5.82 2.02
C ASP A 138 -23.78 6.02 3.56
N GLN A 139 -22.58 6.27 4.10
CA GLN A 139 -22.37 6.58 5.51
C GLN A 139 -21.99 8.06 5.70
N PRO A 140 -22.23 8.65 6.90
CA PRO A 140 -21.84 10.03 7.15
C PRO A 140 -20.34 10.24 7.00
N LEU A 141 -19.92 11.27 6.28
CA LEU A 141 -18.52 11.53 5.86
C LEU A 141 -17.50 11.43 7.02
N LYS A 142 -17.85 11.90 8.21
CA LYS A 142 -16.94 11.94 9.38
C LYS A 142 -16.66 10.57 9.99
N VAL A 143 -17.44 9.55 9.65
CA VAL A 143 -17.40 8.22 10.26
C VAL A 143 -17.35 7.08 9.22
N GLN A 144 -17.23 7.42 7.93
CA GLN A 144 -17.13 6.45 6.84
C GLN A 144 -16.05 5.41 7.11
N ASP A 145 -14.88 5.85 7.55
CA ASP A 145 -13.72 5.01 7.84
C ASP A 145 -13.99 3.93 8.90
N LEU A 146 -14.83 4.23 9.90
CA LEU A 146 -15.26 3.25 10.91
C LEU A 146 -16.12 2.13 10.29
N HIS A 147 -17.04 2.50 9.41
CA HIS A 147 -17.91 1.54 8.72
C HIS A 147 -17.17 0.74 7.65
N GLU A 148 -16.19 1.35 6.98
CA GLU A 148 -15.28 0.65 6.07
C GLU A 148 -14.44 -0.38 6.81
N LEU A 149 -13.88 -0.01 7.96
CA LEU A 149 -13.09 -0.92 8.80
C LEU A 149 -13.93 -2.13 9.24
N GLU A 150 -15.16 -1.92 9.71
CA GLU A 150 -16.09 -3.00 10.07
C GLU A 150 -16.34 -3.93 8.87
N ALA A 151 -16.67 -3.34 7.71
CA ALA A 151 -16.94 -4.12 6.50
C ALA A 151 -15.72 -4.97 6.08
N MET A 152 -14.51 -4.42 6.17
CA MET A 152 -13.29 -5.16 5.86
C MET A 152 -13.03 -6.28 6.87
N ILE A 153 -13.10 -6.01 8.17
CA ILE A 153 -12.83 -7.03 9.22
C ILE A 153 -13.74 -8.25 9.06
N LEU A 154 -15.00 -8.02 8.72
CA LEU A 154 -15.99 -9.09 8.57
C LEU A 154 -15.85 -9.90 7.27
N ASN A 155 -15.12 -9.38 6.27
CA ASN A 155 -15.04 -9.98 4.94
C ASN A 155 -13.63 -10.41 4.51
N THR A 156 -12.62 -10.31 5.39
CA THR A 156 -11.29 -10.90 5.16
C THR A 156 -10.60 -11.21 6.48
N SER A 157 -9.69 -12.17 6.46
CA SER A 157 -8.76 -12.41 7.57
C SER A 157 -7.39 -11.77 7.34
N LYS A 158 -7.10 -11.27 6.14
CA LYS A 158 -5.82 -10.64 5.79
C LYS A 158 -5.55 -9.37 6.59
N PRO A 159 -4.29 -8.94 6.72
CA PRO A 159 -3.94 -7.65 7.33
C PRO A 159 -4.69 -6.50 6.67
N LEU A 160 -5.05 -5.50 7.47
CA LEU A 160 -5.86 -4.36 7.03
C LEU A 160 -5.08 -3.05 7.07
N VAL A 161 -5.33 -2.19 6.08
CA VAL A 161 -4.86 -0.80 6.03
C VAL A 161 -6.07 0.12 5.76
N PRO A 162 -6.82 0.53 6.79
CA PRO A 162 -7.93 1.45 6.58
C PRO A 162 -7.44 2.83 6.15
N VAL A 163 -8.08 3.42 5.14
CA VAL A 163 -7.90 4.84 4.80
C VAL A 163 -8.66 5.67 5.83
N CYS A 164 -7.92 6.37 6.67
CA CYS A 164 -8.50 7.11 7.79
C CYS A 164 -8.69 8.58 7.41
N LEU A 165 -9.92 9.04 7.47
CA LEU A 165 -10.28 10.46 7.40
C LEU A 165 -10.47 11.06 8.80
N GLY A 166 -10.70 10.20 9.80
CA GLY A 166 -10.96 10.56 11.17
C GLY A 166 -9.75 11.07 11.97
N ASN A 167 -10.03 11.48 13.20
CA ASN A 167 -9.06 11.99 14.17
C ASN A 167 -8.52 10.86 15.08
N GLY A 168 -8.00 11.22 16.27
CA GLY A 168 -7.49 10.29 17.27
C GLY A 168 -8.52 9.22 17.74
N HIS A 169 -9.82 9.50 17.69
CA HIS A 169 -10.86 8.52 18.07
C HIS A 169 -10.89 7.30 17.16
N PHE A 170 -10.47 7.44 15.91
CA PHE A 170 -10.31 6.29 15.03
C PHE A 170 -9.23 5.33 15.56
N ALA A 171 -8.09 5.84 16.01
CA ALA A 171 -7.03 5.01 16.60
C ALA A 171 -7.48 4.35 17.93
N ASP A 172 -8.27 5.05 18.76
CA ASP A 172 -8.88 4.47 19.96
C ASP A 172 -9.82 3.30 19.58
N THR A 173 -10.63 3.47 18.54
CA THR A 173 -11.53 2.42 18.04
C THR A 173 -10.74 1.21 17.50
N VAL A 174 -9.71 1.44 16.71
CA VAL A 174 -8.82 0.38 16.20
C VAL A 174 -8.17 -0.39 17.35
N TYR A 175 -7.67 0.31 18.37
CA TYR A 175 -7.08 -0.33 19.54
C TYR A 175 -8.10 -1.24 20.26
N ARG A 176 -9.32 -0.75 20.49
CA ARG A 176 -10.40 -1.53 21.14
C ARG A 176 -10.81 -2.74 20.30
N ILE A 177 -10.91 -2.61 18.99
CA ILE A 177 -11.17 -3.74 18.09
C ILE A 177 -10.05 -4.77 18.20
N HIS A 178 -8.79 -4.33 18.22
CA HIS A 178 -7.65 -5.23 18.40
C HIS A 178 -7.78 -6.02 19.71
N GLN A 179 -8.13 -5.36 20.82
CA GLN A 179 -8.32 -6.01 22.11
C GLN A 179 -9.51 -6.99 22.11
N ALA A 180 -10.56 -6.72 21.33
CA ALA A 180 -11.70 -7.64 21.19
C ALA A 180 -11.32 -8.88 20.35
N VAL A 181 -10.54 -8.70 19.30
CA VAL A 181 -10.07 -9.81 18.42
C VAL A 181 -8.99 -10.67 19.11
N HIS A 182 -8.09 -10.04 19.87
CA HIS A 182 -6.99 -10.71 20.57
C HIS A 182 -7.02 -10.40 22.09
N PRO A 183 -7.98 -11.00 22.84
CA PRO A 183 -8.10 -10.79 24.28
C PRO A 183 -6.82 -11.24 25.01
N GLY A 184 -6.29 -10.35 25.87
CA GLY A 184 -5.10 -10.65 26.67
C GLY A 184 -3.78 -10.33 25.99
N ASP A 185 -3.79 -9.81 24.77
CA ASP A 185 -2.60 -9.29 24.11
C ASP A 185 -2.22 -7.95 24.79
N ALA A 186 -1.03 -7.88 25.40
CA ALA A 186 -0.56 -6.69 26.08
C ALA A 186 -0.26 -5.58 25.04
N GLY A 187 -1.15 -4.59 24.94
CA GLY A 187 -1.10 -3.57 23.90
C GLY A 187 -1.49 -4.17 22.53
N VAL A 188 -0.72 -3.89 21.49
CA VAL A 188 -0.91 -4.44 20.14
C VAL A 188 0.28 -5.36 19.81
N GLY A 189 0.29 -6.56 20.42
CA GLY A 189 1.38 -7.54 20.27
C GLY A 189 1.39 -8.20 18.87
N LYS A 190 0.21 -8.61 18.38
CA LYS A 190 0.00 -9.21 17.06
C LYS A 190 -0.84 -8.30 16.17
N PRO A 191 -0.28 -7.19 15.63
CA PRO A 191 -1.05 -6.23 14.85
C PRO A 191 -1.52 -6.83 13.53
N PHE A 192 -2.83 -6.74 13.26
CA PHE A 192 -3.44 -7.08 11.98
C PHE A 192 -4.01 -5.84 11.25
N ILE A 193 -3.99 -4.67 11.91
CA ILE A 193 -4.38 -3.39 11.34
C ILE A 193 -3.17 -2.46 11.38
N ILE A 194 -2.88 -1.83 10.24
CA ILE A 194 -1.83 -0.83 10.07
C ILE A 194 -2.52 0.51 9.81
N LEU A 195 -2.26 1.51 10.63
CA LEU A 195 -2.80 2.85 10.40
C LEU A 195 -2.01 3.62 9.35
N TYR A 196 -2.64 4.63 8.78
CA TYR A 196 -2.07 5.44 7.71
C TYR A 196 -2.07 6.91 8.10
N PHE A 197 -0.90 7.54 8.01
CA PHE A 197 -0.70 8.98 8.22
C PHE A 197 -0.19 9.61 6.93
N GLN A 198 -0.78 10.74 6.55
CA GLN A 198 -0.41 11.49 5.38
C GLN A 198 -0.27 12.97 5.74
N PRO A 199 0.91 13.60 5.49
CA PRO A 199 1.09 15.04 5.61
C PRO A 199 0.33 15.77 4.51
N SER A 200 0.08 17.06 4.71
CA SER A 200 -0.45 17.96 3.68
C SER A 200 0.69 18.73 3.02
N SER A 201 1.02 18.34 1.80
CA SER A 201 2.12 18.99 1.06
C SER A 201 1.71 20.37 0.56
N PRO A 202 2.65 21.38 0.55
CA PRO A 202 4.03 21.25 0.96
C PRO A 202 4.26 21.53 2.45
N LEU A 203 5.04 20.70 3.10
CA LEU A 203 5.65 20.92 4.42
C LEU A 203 4.64 21.24 5.55
N GLN A 204 3.51 20.49 5.61
CA GLN A 204 2.47 20.72 6.63
C GLN A 204 2.04 19.39 7.26
N LEU A 205 1.87 19.41 8.56
CA LEU A 205 1.33 18.31 9.37
C LEU A 205 0.05 18.83 10.06
N ASP A 206 -1.11 18.43 9.53
CA ASP A 206 -2.40 18.94 9.98
C ASP A 206 -2.87 18.30 11.28
N LYS A 207 -3.82 18.98 11.94
CA LYS A 207 -4.29 18.69 13.31
C LYS A 207 -4.83 17.27 13.46
N GLU A 208 -5.78 16.88 12.60
CA GLU A 208 -6.48 15.61 12.76
C GLU A 208 -5.59 14.39 12.41
N PRO A 209 -4.84 14.39 11.30
CA PRO A 209 -3.86 13.33 11.05
C PRO A 209 -2.81 13.20 12.17
N LEU A 210 -2.29 14.34 12.70
CA LEU A 210 -1.35 14.29 13.83
C LEU A 210 -1.98 13.74 15.10
N SER A 211 -3.25 14.04 15.39
CA SER A 211 -3.95 13.45 16.54
C SER A 211 -4.00 11.92 16.42
N ARG A 212 -4.26 11.40 15.23
CA ARG A 212 -4.26 9.97 14.94
C ARG A 212 -2.86 9.35 15.05
N LEU A 213 -1.83 10.02 14.49
CA LEU A 213 -0.43 9.57 14.62
C LEU A 213 -0.03 9.43 16.09
N LEU A 214 -0.28 10.46 16.92
CA LEU A 214 0.08 10.45 18.35
C LEU A 214 -0.55 9.25 19.07
N LYS A 215 -1.84 9.00 18.83
CA LYS A 215 -2.57 7.88 19.42
C LYS A 215 -2.11 6.52 18.91
N ALA A 216 -1.88 6.39 17.60
CA ALA A 216 -1.37 5.14 17.01
C ALA A 216 -0.02 4.75 17.64
N VAL A 217 0.87 5.72 17.78
CA VAL A 217 2.20 5.52 18.36
C VAL A 217 2.13 5.22 19.87
N GLU A 218 1.23 5.89 20.61
CA GLU A 218 0.95 5.61 22.02
C GLU A 218 0.51 4.16 22.25
N PHE A 219 -0.39 3.65 21.41
CA PHE A 219 -0.88 2.27 21.45
C PHE A 219 0.05 1.25 20.80
N ASN A 220 1.17 1.71 20.19
CA ASN A 220 2.08 0.88 19.43
C ASN A 220 1.41 0.13 18.25
N ILE A 221 0.38 0.75 17.63
CA ILE A 221 -0.21 0.28 16.39
C ILE A 221 0.77 0.60 15.26
N PRO A 222 1.09 -0.36 14.34
CA PRO A 222 1.92 -0.07 13.19
C PRO A 222 1.38 1.09 12.38
N LEU A 223 2.26 2.00 11.96
CA LEU A 223 1.86 3.24 11.30
C LEU A 223 2.66 3.46 10.02
N ILE A 224 1.97 3.55 8.90
CA ILE A 224 2.53 4.05 7.65
C ILE A 224 2.58 5.58 7.75
N ILE A 225 3.76 6.16 7.55
CA ILE A 225 3.94 7.61 7.37
C ILE A 225 4.35 7.82 5.92
N SER A 226 3.44 8.31 5.10
CA SER A 226 3.66 8.45 3.65
C SER A 226 3.31 9.86 3.18
N GLY A 227 4.24 10.49 2.46
CA GLY A 227 3.99 11.76 1.79
C GLY A 227 2.85 11.68 0.78
N ALA A 228 2.37 12.84 0.38
CA ALA A 228 1.31 12.99 -0.63
C ALA A 228 1.62 14.11 -1.63
N MET A 229 2.90 14.44 -1.77
CA MET A 229 3.30 15.52 -2.66
C MET A 229 2.95 15.21 -4.12
N THR A 230 2.59 16.25 -4.84
CA THR A 230 2.33 16.20 -6.28
C THR A 230 3.40 16.99 -7.01
N ALA A 231 4.25 16.32 -7.77
CA ALA A 231 5.28 16.98 -8.57
C ALA A 231 4.63 17.91 -9.62
N GLY A 232 4.99 19.18 -9.61
CA GLY A 232 4.36 20.22 -10.42
C GLY A 232 3.13 20.89 -9.78
N GLY A 233 2.65 20.38 -8.65
CA GLY A 233 1.53 20.97 -7.89
C GLY A 233 1.95 21.37 -6.48
N THR A 234 2.04 20.42 -5.57
CA THR A 234 2.42 20.67 -4.16
C THR A 234 3.88 20.33 -3.85
N ALA A 235 4.69 20.06 -4.87
CA ALA A 235 6.13 19.91 -4.80
C ALA A 235 6.78 20.42 -6.10
N PRO A 236 8.11 20.65 -6.13
CA PRO A 236 8.81 20.94 -7.37
C PRO A 236 8.49 19.90 -8.45
N VAL A 237 8.43 20.33 -9.73
CA VAL A 237 8.16 19.43 -10.86
C VAL A 237 9.30 18.42 -11.10
N THR A 238 10.51 18.76 -10.66
CA THR A 238 11.65 17.85 -10.73
C THR A 238 11.49 16.70 -9.74
N ILE A 239 11.70 15.47 -10.20
CA ILE A 239 11.55 14.25 -9.38
C ILE A 239 12.39 14.35 -8.10
N ALA A 240 13.66 14.72 -8.20
CA ALA A 240 14.54 14.89 -7.05
C ALA A 240 14.03 15.93 -6.04
N GLY A 241 13.51 17.08 -6.51
CA GLY A 241 12.93 18.12 -5.65
C GLY A 241 11.65 17.67 -4.97
N ALA A 242 10.81 16.92 -5.67
CA ALA A 242 9.60 16.33 -5.09
C ALA A 242 9.96 15.28 -4.00
N LEU A 243 10.95 14.42 -4.25
CA LEU A 243 11.46 13.45 -3.27
C LEU A 243 12.01 14.15 -2.02
N VAL A 244 12.77 15.25 -2.17
CA VAL A 244 13.26 16.05 -1.03
C VAL A 244 12.10 16.61 -0.20
N THR A 245 11.06 17.14 -0.85
CA THR A 245 9.90 17.71 -0.15
C THR A 245 9.16 16.64 0.65
N GLY A 246 8.79 15.53 0.01
CA GLY A 246 8.08 14.44 0.69
C GLY A 246 8.92 13.77 1.79
N ASN A 247 10.23 13.59 1.57
CA ASN A 247 11.14 13.06 2.58
C ASN A 247 11.23 13.98 3.82
N ALA A 248 11.23 15.31 3.62
CA ALA A 248 11.22 16.25 4.74
C ALA A 248 9.94 16.15 5.58
N GLU A 249 8.78 16.06 4.93
CA GLU A 249 7.49 15.89 5.60
C GLU A 249 7.44 14.60 6.42
N VAL A 250 7.88 13.50 5.83
CA VAL A 250 7.88 12.17 6.45
C VAL A 250 8.85 12.13 7.63
N LEU A 251 10.08 12.58 7.48
CA LEU A 251 11.06 12.59 8.57
C LEU A 251 10.65 13.51 9.73
N ALA A 252 9.97 14.63 9.45
CA ALA A 252 9.41 15.48 10.51
C ALA A 252 8.32 14.74 11.30
N ALA A 253 7.38 14.07 10.62
CA ALA A 253 6.34 13.27 11.26
C ALA A 253 6.92 12.07 12.04
N MET A 254 7.93 11.37 11.49
CA MET A 254 8.64 10.30 12.17
C MET A 254 9.37 10.81 13.43
N THR A 255 9.90 12.04 13.40
CA THR A 255 10.54 12.64 14.58
C THR A 255 9.51 12.85 15.69
N ILE A 256 8.31 13.33 15.37
CA ILE A 256 7.23 13.45 16.36
C ILE A 256 6.85 12.07 16.90
N ALA A 257 6.73 11.06 16.03
CA ALA A 257 6.45 9.69 16.44
C ALA A 257 7.51 9.15 17.42
N ARG A 258 8.80 9.33 17.12
CA ARG A 258 9.92 8.94 18.01
C ARG A 258 9.84 9.59 19.38
N LEU A 259 9.50 10.88 19.44
CA LEU A 259 9.39 11.59 20.72
C LEU A 259 8.24 11.08 21.60
N VAL A 260 7.24 10.42 21.02
CA VAL A 260 6.16 9.74 21.77
C VAL A 260 6.60 8.34 22.19
N ASN A 261 7.16 7.56 21.24
CA ASN A 261 7.58 6.17 21.47
C ASN A 261 8.71 5.79 20.51
N GLU A 262 9.91 5.63 21.03
CA GLU A 262 11.09 5.23 20.26
C GLU A 262 11.02 3.80 19.71
N LYS A 263 10.09 2.98 20.21
CA LYS A 263 9.88 1.60 19.76
C LYS A 263 8.67 1.46 18.85
N ALA A 264 8.12 2.57 18.35
CA ALA A 264 6.98 2.53 17.43
C ALA A 264 7.32 1.79 16.13
N ARG A 265 6.34 1.07 15.59
CA ARG A 265 6.46 0.34 14.33
C ARG A 265 6.11 1.27 13.18
N ILE A 266 7.12 1.92 12.60
CA ILE A 266 6.93 2.93 11.55
C ILE A 266 7.32 2.36 10.19
N ILE A 267 6.45 2.54 9.20
CA ILE A 267 6.67 2.17 7.80
C ILE A 267 6.77 3.46 7.00
N TYR A 268 7.92 3.64 6.35
CA TYR A 268 8.28 4.86 5.63
C TYR A 268 7.74 4.83 4.19
N GLY A 269 7.20 5.96 3.71
CA GLY A 269 6.83 6.15 2.31
C GLY A 269 6.85 7.61 1.90
N VAL A 270 7.33 7.91 0.69
CA VAL A 270 7.26 9.28 0.15
C VAL A 270 5.92 9.53 -0.54
N GLY A 271 5.36 8.54 -1.22
CA GLY A 271 3.97 8.51 -1.70
C GLY A 271 3.58 9.53 -2.77
N GLY A 272 4.55 10.10 -3.51
CA GLY A 272 4.31 11.14 -4.49
C GLY A 272 3.67 10.67 -5.80
N VAL A 273 3.00 11.60 -6.48
CA VAL A 273 2.48 11.44 -7.85
C VAL A 273 2.93 12.63 -8.71
N ALA A 274 2.86 12.50 -10.02
CA ALA A 274 3.03 13.63 -10.94
C ALA A 274 1.67 14.30 -11.23
N MET A 275 1.70 15.56 -11.60
CA MET A 275 0.56 16.28 -12.17
C MET A 275 0.75 16.38 -13.69
N ASP A 276 -0.26 15.98 -14.44
CA ASP A 276 -0.35 16.37 -15.84
C ASP A 276 -0.70 17.86 -15.92
N LEU A 277 0.28 18.68 -16.30
CA LEU A 277 0.14 20.12 -16.35
C LEU A 277 -0.75 20.61 -17.52
N TYR A 278 -1.11 19.73 -18.45
CA TYR A 278 -2.04 20.06 -19.54
C TYR A 278 -3.51 19.92 -19.11
N THR A 279 -3.80 18.90 -18.29
CA THR A 279 -5.17 18.59 -17.84
C THR A 279 -5.44 18.96 -16.39
N GLY A 280 -4.38 19.15 -15.57
CA GLY A 280 -4.48 19.39 -14.14
C GLY A 280 -4.83 18.11 -13.31
N ASN A 281 -4.81 16.93 -13.92
CA ASN A 281 -5.08 15.68 -13.23
C ASN A 281 -3.83 15.09 -12.57
N PHE A 282 -4.04 14.32 -11.51
CA PHE A 282 -3.00 13.48 -10.91
C PHE A 282 -2.75 12.26 -11.80
N CYS A 283 -1.49 11.89 -12.00
CA CYS A 283 -1.10 10.74 -12.83
C CYS A 283 -0.74 9.54 -11.96
N TYR A 284 -1.64 8.58 -11.87
CA TYR A 284 -1.40 7.30 -11.18
C TYR A 284 -0.83 6.24 -12.12
N GLY A 285 -1.09 6.36 -13.43
CA GLY A 285 -0.58 5.46 -14.47
C GLY A 285 0.77 5.87 -15.05
N SER A 286 1.31 7.04 -14.67
CA SER A 286 2.50 7.61 -15.32
C SER A 286 3.81 6.90 -14.92
N PRO A 287 4.85 6.92 -15.79
CA PRO A 287 6.18 6.40 -15.46
C PRO A 287 6.83 7.08 -14.26
N GLU A 288 6.53 8.35 -14.00
CA GLU A 288 7.06 9.12 -12.86
C GLU A 288 6.62 8.54 -11.53
N LEU A 289 5.47 7.85 -11.46
CA LEU A 289 5.04 7.14 -10.27
C LEU A 289 6.06 6.09 -9.84
N GLY A 290 6.69 5.41 -10.81
CA GLY A 290 7.74 4.43 -10.57
C GLY A 290 8.93 4.99 -9.79
N PHE A 291 9.20 6.30 -9.87
CA PHE A 291 10.23 6.98 -9.09
C PHE A 291 9.65 7.58 -7.81
N LEU A 292 8.56 8.36 -7.90
CA LEU A 292 8.00 9.15 -6.80
C LEU A 292 7.39 8.31 -5.67
N SER A 293 7.00 7.07 -5.98
CA SER A 293 6.41 6.13 -5.02
C SER A 293 6.99 4.72 -5.13
N GLY A 294 7.96 4.52 -6.00
CA GLY A 294 8.55 3.22 -6.33
C GLY A 294 10.04 3.14 -6.03
N VAL A 295 10.85 2.94 -7.08
CA VAL A 295 12.27 2.55 -6.96
C VAL A 295 13.12 3.54 -6.16
N ALA A 296 13.01 4.86 -6.42
CA ALA A 296 13.81 5.85 -5.68
C ALA A 296 13.43 5.91 -4.19
N VAL A 297 12.14 5.71 -3.87
CA VAL A 297 11.68 5.63 -2.48
C VAL A 297 12.24 4.38 -1.79
N GLY A 298 12.24 3.24 -2.47
CA GLY A 298 12.85 2.00 -1.97
C GLY A 298 14.35 2.17 -1.69
N GLU A 299 15.10 2.84 -2.58
CA GLU A 299 16.53 3.10 -2.41
C GLU A 299 16.82 4.07 -1.25
N ILE A 300 16.03 5.14 -1.11
CA ILE A 300 16.16 6.08 0.04
C ILE A 300 15.84 5.35 1.36
N ALA A 301 14.81 4.51 1.37
CA ALA A 301 14.45 3.76 2.56
C ALA A 301 15.51 2.69 2.93
N GLU A 302 16.10 2.02 1.94
CA GLU A 302 17.23 1.11 2.17
C GLU A 302 18.45 1.84 2.76
N TYR A 303 18.71 3.07 2.30
CA TYR A 303 19.77 3.92 2.87
C TYR A 303 19.52 4.27 4.35
N TYR A 304 18.25 4.45 4.73
CA TYR A 304 17.82 4.71 6.12
C TYR A 304 17.58 3.42 6.94
N ASP A 305 17.57 2.26 6.31
CA ASP A 305 17.20 0.96 6.90
C ASP A 305 15.74 0.90 7.41
N PHE A 306 14.80 1.43 6.60
CA PHE A 306 13.36 1.44 6.92
C PHE A 306 12.58 0.39 6.14
N ALA A 307 11.50 -0.15 6.76
CA ALA A 307 10.41 -0.79 6.03
C ALA A 307 9.66 0.23 5.18
N THR A 308 9.18 -0.16 3.98
CA THR A 308 8.70 0.79 2.99
C THR A 308 7.26 0.59 2.55
N TRP A 309 6.62 1.71 2.24
CA TRP A 309 5.32 1.83 1.62
C TRP A 309 5.42 2.60 0.31
N GLY A 310 4.76 2.11 -0.75
CA GLY A 310 4.71 2.78 -2.05
C GLY A 310 3.45 2.46 -2.83
N ARG A 311 3.26 3.15 -3.95
CA ARG A 311 2.13 2.98 -4.86
C ARG A 311 2.52 2.12 -6.04
N GLY A 312 1.54 1.36 -6.56
CA GLY A 312 1.76 0.61 -7.78
C GLY A 312 0.57 -0.21 -8.22
N ALA A 313 0.74 -0.91 -9.34
CA ALA A 313 -0.29 -1.74 -9.96
C ALA A 313 -1.63 -1.01 -10.22
N CYS A 314 -1.57 0.29 -10.53
CA CYS A 314 -2.70 1.17 -10.80
C CYS A 314 -2.62 1.80 -12.19
N SER A 315 -3.73 2.41 -12.64
CA SER A 315 -3.85 2.97 -13.99
C SER A 315 -4.71 4.23 -14.03
N ASP A 316 -4.44 5.10 -15.01
CA ASP A 316 -5.27 6.25 -15.33
C ASP A 316 -6.38 5.91 -16.36
N ALA A 317 -6.42 4.69 -16.88
CA ALA A 317 -7.45 4.21 -17.80
C ALA A 317 -8.86 4.26 -17.18
N LYS A 318 -9.89 4.31 -18.02
CA LYS A 318 -11.30 4.31 -17.63
C LYS A 318 -11.99 2.99 -17.99
N VAL A 319 -11.28 2.14 -18.72
CA VAL A 319 -11.69 0.80 -19.17
C VAL A 319 -10.50 -0.15 -19.08
N LEU A 320 -10.75 -1.46 -19.08
CA LEU A 320 -9.71 -2.48 -18.94
C LEU A 320 -9.03 -2.81 -20.29
N ASP A 321 -8.45 -1.80 -20.91
CA ASP A 321 -7.83 -1.86 -22.24
C ASP A 321 -6.29 -2.04 -22.19
N ALA A 322 -5.62 -1.76 -23.32
CA ALA A 322 -4.17 -1.83 -23.43
C ALA A 322 -3.46 -0.82 -22.53
N GLN A 323 -4.07 0.37 -22.28
CA GLN A 323 -3.54 1.35 -21.34
C GLN A 323 -3.54 0.77 -19.93
N PHE A 324 -4.66 0.23 -19.47
CA PHE A 324 -4.75 -0.39 -18.15
C PHE A 324 -3.69 -1.47 -17.96
N GLY A 325 -3.59 -2.42 -18.89
CA GLY A 325 -2.63 -3.52 -18.79
C GLY A 325 -1.16 -3.05 -18.75
N SER A 326 -0.80 -2.07 -19.58
CA SER A 326 0.54 -1.51 -19.65
C SER A 326 0.93 -0.76 -18.38
N GLU A 327 0.06 0.12 -17.89
CA GLU A 327 0.30 0.94 -16.71
C GLU A 327 0.36 0.08 -15.45
N VAL A 328 -0.57 -0.85 -15.27
CA VAL A 328 -0.60 -1.77 -14.11
C VAL A 328 0.67 -2.62 -14.06
N PHE A 329 1.11 -3.20 -15.21
CA PHE A 329 2.33 -4.00 -15.25
C PHE A 329 3.57 -3.16 -14.91
N MET A 330 3.74 -1.99 -15.53
CA MET A 330 4.85 -1.09 -15.27
C MET A 330 4.90 -0.66 -13.80
N ASN A 331 3.75 -0.22 -13.27
CA ASN A 331 3.65 0.26 -11.91
C ASN A 331 3.66 -0.86 -10.84
N ALA A 332 3.48 -2.12 -11.22
CA ALA A 332 3.71 -3.26 -10.33
C ALA A 332 5.19 -3.66 -10.27
N ILE A 333 5.84 -3.78 -11.43
CA ILE A 333 7.19 -4.34 -11.50
C ILE A 333 8.27 -3.37 -11.02
N ILE A 334 8.15 -2.07 -11.29
CA ILE A 334 9.16 -1.06 -10.93
C ILE A 334 9.33 -0.95 -9.41
N PRO A 335 8.28 -0.68 -8.59
CA PRO A 335 8.43 -0.59 -7.14
C PRO A 335 8.86 -1.92 -6.51
N ALA A 336 8.40 -3.04 -7.04
CA ALA A 336 8.78 -4.36 -6.55
C ALA A 336 10.27 -4.65 -6.76
N LEU A 337 10.84 -4.32 -7.92
CA LEU A 337 12.27 -4.43 -8.19
C LEU A 337 13.07 -3.36 -7.45
N GLY A 338 12.46 -2.23 -7.11
CA GLY A 338 13.04 -1.16 -6.28
C GLY A 338 13.09 -1.49 -4.78
N GLY A 339 12.51 -2.62 -4.35
CA GLY A 339 12.57 -3.07 -2.95
C GLY A 339 11.50 -2.47 -2.04
N VAL A 340 10.42 -1.89 -2.59
CA VAL A 340 9.27 -1.44 -1.80
C VAL A 340 8.56 -2.64 -1.16
N ASN A 341 8.34 -2.59 0.16
CA ASN A 341 7.75 -3.72 0.89
C ASN A 341 6.25 -3.84 0.68
N LEU A 342 5.50 -2.77 0.89
CA LEU A 342 4.05 -2.75 0.76
C LEU A 342 3.67 -1.84 -0.42
N ILE A 343 3.14 -2.44 -1.48
CA ILE A 343 2.73 -1.75 -2.71
C ILE A 343 1.21 -1.76 -2.75
N HIS A 344 0.60 -0.58 -2.64
CA HIS A 344 -0.85 -0.40 -2.65
C HIS A 344 -1.35 0.21 -3.95
N ASP A 345 -2.65 0.38 -4.10
CA ASP A 345 -3.40 0.88 -5.25
C ASP A 345 -3.61 -0.17 -6.37
N ALA A 346 -3.36 -1.47 -6.10
CA ALA A 346 -3.58 -2.51 -7.10
C ALA A 346 -5.04 -2.52 -7.60
N GLY A 347 -5.22 -2.44 -8.93
CA GLY A 347 -6.53 -2.44 -9.58
C GLY A 347 -7.24 -1.08 -9.62
N ARG A 348 -6.64 0.00 -9.12
CA ARG A 348 -7.22 1.35 -9.24
C ARG A 348 -7.20 1.86 -10.65
N ILE A 349 -8.26 2.60 -11.02
CA ILE A 349 -8.46 3.20 -12.33
C ILE A 349 -8.95 4.66 -12.21
N ASP A 350 -9.15 5.34 -13.33
CA ASP A 350 -9.76 6.68 -13.41
C ASP A 350 -9.03 7.71 -12.52
N PHE A 351 -7.70 7.82 -12.66
CA PHE A 351 -6.89 8.73 -11.83
C PHE A 351 -7.09 8.52 -10.31
N GLY A 352 -7.33 7.28 -9.90
CA GLY A 352 -7.59 6.96 -8.50
C GLY A 352 -8.97 7.39 -7.98
N LYS A 353 -9.90 7.78 -8.85
CA LYS A 353 -11.25 8.25 -8.47
C LYS A 353 -12.30 7.14 -8.45
N SER A 354 -11.97 5.98 -9.01
CA SER A 354 -12.90 4.85 -9.10
C SER A 354 -12.20 3.54 -8.78
N GLY A 355 -12.88 2.65 -8.05
CA GLY A 355 -12.58 1.23 -7.98
C GLY A 355 -13.32 0.46 -9.06
N CYS A 356 -12.84 -0.76 -9.38
CA CYS A 356 -13.48 -1.69 -10.30
C CYS A 356 -13.16 -3.12 -9.87
N LEU A 357 -14.19 -3.96 -9.70
CA LEU A 357 -14.00 -5.31 -9.18
C LEU A 357 -13.20 -6.19 -10.15
N GLU A 358 -13.44 -6.04 -11.43
CA GLU A 358 -12.73 -6.76 -12.50
C GLU A 358 -11.28 -6.29 -12.62
N ALA A 359 -11.02 -5.01 -12.37
CA ALA A 359 -9.66 -4.46 -12.34
C ALA A 359 -8.81 -5.08 -11.23
N LEU A 360 -9.39 -5.35 -10.05
CA LEU A 360 -8.70 -6.06 -8.95
C LEU A 360 -8.27 -7.47 -9.38
N VAL A 361 -9.17 -8.21 -10.04
CA VAL A 361 -8.90 -9.57 -10.50
C VAL A 361 -7.84 -9.57 -11.61
N LEU A 362 -7.88 -8.60 -12.52
CA LEU A 362 -6.89 -8.48 -13.57
C LEU A 362 -5.52 -8.01 -13.03
N ALA A 363 -5.52 -7.12 -12.04
CA ALA A 363 -4.29 -6.72 -11.35
C ALA A 363 -3.64 -7.90 -10.60
N ASP A 364 -4.42 -8.78 -9.95
CA ASP A 364 -3.91 -10.00 -9.33
C ASP A 364 -3.16 -10.90 -10.33
N GLU A 365 -3.71 -11.10 -11.53
CA GLU A 365 -3.06 -11.85 -12.61
C GLU A 365 -1.76 -11.20 -13.09
N ILE A 366 -1.77 -9.87 -13.26
CA ILE A 366 -0.58 -9.11 -13.67
C ILE A 366 0.50 -9.16 -12.59
N ILE A 367 0.12 -9.03 -11.32
CA ILE A 367 1.03 -9.15 -10.18
C ILE A 367 1.64 -10.57 -10.12
N ASP A 368 0.87 -11.62 -10.41
CA ASP A 368 1.37 -12.99 -10.47
C ASP A 368 2.48 -13.13 -11.53
N ALA A 369 2.27 -12.52 -12.70
CA ALA A 369 3.31 -12.45 -13.75
C ALA A 369 4.55 -11.66 -13.28
N CYS A 370 4.36 -10.52 -12.60
CA CYS A 370 5.46 -9.75 -12.01
C CYS A 370 6.25 -10.57 -10.98
N ARG A 371 5.56 -11.29 -10.10
CA ARG A 371 6.18 -12.19 -9.10
C ARG A 371 7.03 -13.27 -9.76
N ARG A 372 6.56 -13.83 -10.89
CA ARG A 372 7.38 -14.79 -11.68
C ARG A 372 8.69 -14.16 -12.16
N VAL A 373 8.64 -12.89 -12.63
CA VAL A 373 9.85 -12.17 -13.06
C VAL A 373 10.78 -11.89 -11.87
N ILE A 374 10.24 -11.39 -10.75
CA ILE A 374 11.01 -11.02 -9.55
C ILE A 374 11.71 -12.24 -8.95
N ARG A 375 11.07 -13.40 -8.96
CA ARG A 375 11.64 -14.68 -8.48
C ARG A 375 12.92 -15.05 -9.22
N GLY A 376 13.06 -14.65 -10.49
CA GLY A 376 14.19 -15.02 -11.31
C GLY A 376 14.24 -16.51 -11.62
N PHE A 377 15.44 -17.07 -11.75
CA PHE A 377 15.68 -18.49 -12.02
C PHE A 377 16.96 -18.95 -11.31
N LYS A 378 17.06 -20.24 -11.05
CA LYS A 378 18.22 -20.87 -10.39
C LYS A 378 19.28 -21.24 -11.41
N VAL A 379 20.55 -21.13 -11.00
CA VAL A 379 21.71 -21.58 -11.78
C VAL A 379 22.53 -22.52 -10.89
N ASP A 380 22.21 -23.81 -10.96
CA ASP A 380 22.91 -24.89 -10.30
C ASP A 380 22.99 -26.11 -11.24
N GLU A 381 23.66 -27.17 -10.85
CA GLU A 381 23.86 -28.35 -11.71
C GLU A 381 22.54 -28.98 -12.18
N GLU A 382 21.51 -29.02 -11.34
CA GLU A 382 20.20 -29.53 -11.71
C GLU A 382 19.52 -28.66 -12.76
N HIS A 383 19.55 -27.32 -12.58
CA HIS A 383 18.89 -26.38 -13.50
C HIS A 383 19.70 -26.13 -14.78
N LEU A 384 21.04 -26.34 -14.76
CA LEU A 384 21.88 -26.38 -15.98
C LEU A 384 21.60 -27.62 -16.83
N ALA A 385 21.03 -28.68 -16.26
CA ALA A 385 20.45 -29.85 -16.90
C ALA A 385 21.39 -30.59 -17.89
N PHE A 386 22.71 -30.62 -17.64
CA PHE A 386 23.68 -31.20 -18.54
C PHE A 386 23.38 -32.69 -18.91
N GLU A 387 23.03 -33.51 -17.90
CA GLU A 387 22.73 -34.92 -18.13
C GLU A 387 21.44 -35.10 -18.95
N ALA A 388 20.43 -34.26 -18.76
CA ALA A 388 19.21 -34.28 -19.57
C ALA A 388 19.50 -33.88 -21.05
N ILE A 389 20.37 -32.86 -21.24
CA ILE A 389 20.82 -32.44 -22.57
C ILE A 389 21.59 -33.58 -23.27
N LYS A 390 22.48 -34.25 -22.52
CA LYS A 390 23.27 -35.37 -23.03
C LYS A 390 22.41 -36.58 -23.39
N GLU A 391 21.42 -36.90 -22.57
CA GLU A 391 20.47 -38.00 -22.80
C GLU A 391 19.64 -37.78 -24.08
N ILE A 392 19.10 -36.57 -24.23
CA ILE A 392 18.25 -36.22 -25.37
C ILE A 392 19.08 -36.08 -26.67
N GLY A 393 20.26 -35.52 -26.59
CA GLY A 393 21.17 -35.37 -27.69
C GLY A 393 20.73 -34.39 -28.79
N VAL A 394 21.48 -34.39 -29.91
CA VAL A 394 21.24 -33.44 -31.02
C VAL A 394 19.96 -33.80 -31.76
N GLY A 395 19.05 -32.82 -31.89
CA GLY A 395 17.79 -32.99 -32.66
C GLY A 395 16.68 -33.73 -31.91
N GLY A 396 16.88 -34.08 -30.62
CA GLY A 396 15.85 -34.70 -29.80
C GLY A 396 14.80 -33.73 -29.27
N THR A 397 13.85 -34.22 -28.45
CA THR A 397 12.79 -33.43 -27.86
C THR A 397 12.77 -33.56 -26.32
N PHE A 398 12.60 -32.45 -25.63
CA PHE A 398 12.49 -32.42 -24.19
C PHE A 398 11.06 -32.58 -23.69
N LEU A 399 10.03 -32.59 -24.56
CA LEU A 399 8.60 -32.65 -24.15
C LEU A 399 8.27 -33.83 -23.25
N SER A 400 8.87 -35.00 -23.49
CA SER A 400 8.65 -36.23 -22.70
C SER A 400 9.75 -36.50 -21.67
N SER A 401 10.71 -35.59 -21.49
CA SER A 401 11.82 -35.82 -20.57
C SER A 401 11.38 -35.75 -19.10
N ARG A 402 12.04 -36.54 -18.25
CA ARG A 402 11.83 -36.46 -16.78
C ARG A 402 12.17 -35.08 -16.23
N HIS A 403 13.18 -34.42 -16.81
CA HIS A 403 13.59 -33.08 -16.42
C HIS A 403 12.45 -32.07 -16.65
N THR A 404 11.81 -32.07 -17.81
CA THR A 404 10.65 -31.22 -18.11
C THR A 404 9.52 -31.50 -17.15
N LEU A 405 9.16 -32.78 -16.96
CA LEU A 405 8.06 -33.18 -16.05
C LEU A 405 8.30 -32.72 -14.60
N LYS A 406 9.55 -32.75 -14.13
CA LYS A 406 9.92 -32.33 -12.79
C LYS A 406 9.83 -30.81 -12.61
N ASN A 407 10.27 -30.04 -13.59
CA ASN A 407 10.58 -28.62 -13.41
C ASN A 407 9.53 -27.66 -14.01
N TYR A 408 8.68 -28.07 -14.96
CA TYR A 408 7.84 -27.13 -15.73
C TYR A 408 6.88 -26.30 -14.88
N LYS A 409 6.37 -26.83 -13.77
CA LYS A 409 5.43 -26.10 -12.89
C LYS A 409 6.11 -24.98 -12.11
N GLU A 410 7.38 -25.13 -11.79
CA GLU A 410 8.16 -24.11 -11.07
C GLU A 410 8.76 -23.11 -12.07
N GLU A 411 9.25 -23.56 -13.21
CA GLU A 411 9.95 -22.72 -14.17
C GLU A 411 9.01 -21.92 -15.09
N LEU A 412 7.87 -22.51 -15.47
CA LEU A 412 6.95 -21.86 -16.41
C LEU A 412 5.74 -21.27 -15.68
N TRP A 413 5.52 -19.99 -15.87
CA TRP A 413 4.32 -19.31 -15.37
C TRP A 413 3.08 -19.79 -16.10
N ALA A 414 2.05 -20.20 -15.36
CA ALA A 414 0.77 -20.65 -15.90
C ALA A 414 -0.31 -19.58 -15.57
N PRO A 415 -0.79 -18.82 -16.56
CA PRO A 415 -1.83 -17.82 -16.37
C PRO A 415 -3.17 -18.45 -15.95
N LYS A 416 -3.97 -17.70 -15.19
CA LYS A 416 -5.31 -18.07 -14.77
C LYS A 416 -6.38 -17.33 -15.57
N LEU A 417 -6.10 -16.07 -15.96
CA LEU A 417 -6.97 -15.23 -16.79
C LEU A 417 -6.45 -15.06 -18.21
N PHE A 418 -5.14 -14.92 -18.41
CA PHE A 418 -4.58 -14.77 -19.74
C PHE A 418 -4.70 -16.08 -20.52
N THR A 419 -5.08 -16.00 -21.79
CA THR A 419 -5.17 -17.19 -22.64
C THR A 419 -3.83 -17.53 -23.29
N ARG A 420 -3.56 -18.84 -23.42
CA ARG A 420 -2.47 -19.40 -24.21
C ARG A 420 -2.99 -20.35 -25.28
N LEU A 421 -4.30 -20.29 -25.54
CA LEU A 421 -4.91 -21.01 -26.65
C LEU A 421 -4.38 -20.46 -27.98
N ASP A 422 -4.09 -21.34 -28.94
CA ASP A 422 -3.91 -20.88 -30.31
C ASP A 422 -5.21 -20.32 -30.88
N PHE A 423 -5.13 -19.65 -32.05
CA PHE A 423 -6.27 -18.96 -32.62
C PHE A 423 -7.44 -19.91 -32.90
N THR A 424 -7.17 -21.14 -33.38
CA THR A 424 -8.20 -22.15 -33.70
C THR A 424 -8.91 -22.63 -32.43
N ALA A 425 -8.13 -22.95 -31.39
CA ALA A 425 -8.68 -23.35 -30.11
C ALA A 425 -9.48 -22.21 -29.46
N TRP A 426 -9.01 -20.96 -29.57
CA TRP A 426 -9.71 -19.81 -29.05
C TRP A 426 -11.02 -19.54 -29.81
N ILE A 427 -11.04 -19.65 -31.14
CA ILE A 427 -12.25 -19.53 -31.97
C ILE A 427 -13.30 -20.59 -31.60
N ASN A 428 -12.84 -21.80 -31.25
CA ASN A 428 -13.72 -22.93 -30.89
C ASN A 428 -14.12 -22.91 -29.38
N SER A 429 -13.55 -21.99 -28.60
CA SER A 429 -13.97 -21.73 -27.21
C SER A 429 -15.12 -20.75 -27.14
N ASP A 430 -15.42 -20.25 -25.95
CA ASP A 430 -16.42 -19.20 -25.70
C ASP A 430 -16.02 -17.82 -26.22
N LYS A 431 -14.80 -17.65 -26.79
CA LYS A 431 -14.23 -16.42 -27.35
C LYS A 431 -14.21 -15.23 -26.40
N LYS A 432 -14.26 -15.47 -25.10
CA LYS A 432 -14.24 -14.40 -24.11
C LYS A 432 -12.95 -13.59 -24.18
N ASP A 433 -13.08 -12.28 -24.19
CA ASP A 433 -11.97 -11.36 -23.96
C ASP A 433 -11.52 -11.36 -22.49
N ILE A 434 -10.57 -10.52 -22.16
CA ILE A 434 -10.00 -10.48 -20.81
C ILE A 434 -10.97 -9.90 -19.79
N GLU A 435 -11.77 -8.91 -20.19
CA GLU A 435 -12.79 -8.29 -19.34
C GLU A 435 -13.87 -9.30 -18.93
N GLN A 436 -14.38 -10.05 -19.90
CA GLN A 436 -15.39 -11.08 -19.67
C GLN A 436 -14.85 -12.20 -18.75
N ARG A 437 -13.59 -12.62 -18.93
CA ARG A 437 -12.98 -13.60 -18.02
C ARG A 437 -12.78 -13.06 -16.61
N ALA A 438 -12.41 -11.77 -16.49
CA ALA A 438 -12.28 -11.12 -15.19
C ALA A 438 -13.65 -11.02 -14.49
N HIS A 439 -14.71 -10.67 -15.23
CA HIS A 439 -16.09 -10.62 -14.73
C HIS A 439 -16.57 -12.00 -14.24
N ASP A 440 -16.40 -13.05 -15.04
CA ASP A 440 -16.74 -14.41 -14.62
C ASP A 440 -16.02 -14.81 -13.32
N ARG A 441 -14.78 -14.36 -13.17
CA ARG A 441 -14.00 -14.62 -11.96
C ARG A 441 -14.54 -13.85 -10.76
N VAL A 442 -14.94 -12.59 -10.94
CA VAL A 442 -15.61 -11.77 -9.90
C VAL A 442 -16.88 -12.46 -9.44
N GLU A 443 -17.79 -12.80 -10.38
CA GLU A 443 -19.05 -13.46 -10.06
C GLU A 443 -18.83 -14.78 -9.34
N LYS A 444 -17.87 -15.58 -9.80
CA LYS A 444 -17.51 -16.84 -9.14
C LYS A 444 -17.03 -16.62 -7.72
N ILE A 445 -16.14 -15.64 -7.47
CA ILE A 445 -15.64 -15.32 -6.13
C ILE A 445 -16.80 -14.88 -5.23
N LEU A 446 -17.62 -13.95 -5.68
CA LEU A 446 -18.74 -13.44 -4.90
C LEU A 446 -19.76 -14.54 -4.53
N LYS A 447 -19.95 -15.52 -5.41
CA LYS A 447 -20.87 -16.63 -5.20
C LYS A 447 -20.28 -17.73 -4.30
N GLU A 448 -19.04 -18.14 -4.54
CA GLU A 448 -18.46 -19.37 -3.98
C GLU A 448 -17.51 -19.14 -2.82
N HIS A 449 -16.72 -18.04 -2.84
CA HIS A 449 -15.75 -17.79 -1.79
C HIS A 449 -16.44 -17.43 -0.48
N ARG A 450 -15.90 -17.99 0.61
CA ARG A 450 -16.34 -17.69 1.98
C ARG A 450 -15.11 -17.30 2.78
N PRO A 451 -14.93 -16.01 3.10
CA PRO A 451 -13.90 -15.57 4.03
C PRO A 451 -14.03 -16.31 5.36
N LYS A 452 -12.94 -16.41 6.08
CA LYS A 452 -12.99 -17.04 7.41
C LYS A 452 -13.99 -16.29 8.30
N GLU A 453 -14.98 -17.01 8.78
CA GLU A 453 -16.09 -16.46 9.55
C GLU A 453 -15.60 -15.84 10.87
N VAL A 454 -16.16 -14.71 11.23
CA VAL A 454 -16.00 -14.10 12.55
C VAL A 454 -17.09 -14.64 13.45
N ASP A 455 -16.75 -15.06 14.64
CA ASP A 455 -17.73 -15.49 15.63
C ASP A 455 -18.81 -14.43 15.87
N ARG A 456 -20.04 -14.85 16.10
CA ARG A 456 -21.18 -13.94 16.22
C ARG A 456 -21.04 -12.95 17.36
N ASP A 457 -20.58 -13.41 18.52
CA ASP A 457 -20.42 -12.55 19.69
C ASP A 457 -19.33 -11.50 19.40
N LEU A 458 -18.26 -11.88 18.70
CA LEU A 458 -17.22 -10.96 18.25
C LEU A 458 -17.73 -9.98 17.18
N GLN A 459 -18.61 -10.40 16.25
CA GLN A 459 -19.25 -9.50 15.28
C GLN A 459 -20.08 -8.43 16.02
N GLU A 460 -20.90 -8.83 17.00
CA GLU A 460 -21.72 -7.93 17.80
C GLU A 460 -20.85 -6.95 18.64
N GLU A 461 -19.73 -7.44 19.17
CA GLU A 461 -18.77 -6.61 19.91
C GLU A 461 -18.06 -5.59 19.00
N ILE A 462 -17.59 -6.01 17.82
CA ILE A 462 -16.97 -5.11 16.83
C ILE A 462 -17.99 -4.02 16.43
N HIS A 463 -19.21 -4.41 16.10
CA HIS A 463 -20.29 -3.46 15.77
C HIS A 463 -20.52 -2.45 16.91
N ARG A 464 -20.60 -2.92 18.16
CA ARG A 464 -20.77 -2.06 19.33
C ARG A 464 -19.62 -1.05 19.46
N ILE A 465 -18.37 -1.50 19.27
CA ILE A 465 -17.19 -0.62 19.34
C ILE A 465 -17.25 0.45 18.24
N VAL A 466 -17.61 0.06 17.01
CA VAL A 466 -17.77 0.99 15.87
C VAL A 466 -18.84 2.03 16.15
N MET A 467 -20.02 1.63 16.64
CA MET A 467 -21.11 2.55 16.96
C MET A 467 -20.80 3.48 18.15
N GLU A 468 -19.98 3.05 19.09
CA GLU A 468 -19.47 3.92 20.16
C GLU A 468 -18.45 4.93 19.62
N GLY A 469 -17.56 4.50 18.73
CA GLY A 469 -16.62 5.37 18.01
C GLY A 469 -17.36 6.43 17.18
N GLU A 470 -18.38 6.04 16.43
CA GLU A 470 -19.24 6.95 15.69
C GLU A 470 -19.86 8.03 16.59
N ARG A 471 -20.49 7.61 17.70
CA ARG A 471 -21.07 8.55 18.67
C ARG A 471 -20.03 9.53 19.22
N ALA A 472 -18.82 9.04 19.54
CA ALA A 472 -17.75 9.88 20.04
C ALA A 472 -17.31 10.94 19.00
N VAL A 473 -17.19 10.58 17.73
CA VAL A 473 -16.82 11.49 16.62
C VAL A 473 -17.92 12.53 16.40
N LEU A 474 -19.19 12.10 16.32
CA LEU A 474 -20.32 12.99 16.03
C LEU A 474 -20.64 13.93 17.20
N SER A 475 -20.39 13.53 18.45
CA SER A 475 -20.60 14.39 19.62
C SER A 475 -19.49 15.41 19.85
N ALA A 476 -18.28 15.18 19.35
CA ALA A 476 -17.14 16.08 19.45
C ALA A 476 -17.12 17.15 18.33
N SER A 477 -18.09 17.12 17.43
CA SER A 477 -18.27 18.01 16.28
C SER A 477 -19.27 19.09 16.54
#